data_4c3b8391b9c1fe83d7e1a0fc05a246d1
#
_entry.id   4c3b8391b9c1fe83d7e1a0fc05a246d1
#
_cell.length_a   1.000
_cell.length_b   1.000
_cell.length_c   1.000
_cell.angle_alpha   90.00
_cell.angle_beta   90.00
_cell.angle_gamma   90.00
#
_symmetry.space_group_name_H-M   'P 1'
#
loop_
_entity.id
_entity.type
_entity.pdbx_description
1 polymer ?
#
loop_
_entity_poly.entity_id
_entity_poly.type
_entity_poly.pdbx_seq_one_letter_code
_entity_poly.pdbx_strand_id
1 'polypeptide(L)'
;MSDVNGGIAASKSDALSQWHLILRDESALLARPGAHHKALLKLAHVLHQSQVIDRDHLSDLLELADGALAYAVEAMLDLENDK
;
A
#
# COMPACT_ATOMS: atom_id res chain seq x y z
N MET A 1 25.92 18.28 10.97
CA MET A 1 24.60 17.85 11.33
C MET A 1 24.07 16.79 10.45
N SER A 2 24.24 15.60 10.92
CA SER A 2 23.78 14.43 10.24
C SER A 2 22.26 14.38 10.12
N ASP A 3 21.60 15.18 10.96
CA ASP A 3 20.14 15.16 10.99
C ASP A 3 19.50 15.53 9.68
N VAL A 4 20.12 16.45 8.95
CA VAL A 4 19.55 16.92 7.70
C VAL A 4 19.49 15.79 6.68
N ASN A 5 20.62 15.12 6.47
CA ASN A 5 20.68 14.02 5.51
C ASN A 5 19.89 12.82 6.01
N GLY A 6 19.99 12.56 7.31
CA GLY A 6 19.21 11.47 7.88
C GLY A 6 17.73 11.72 7.77
N GLY A 7 17.31 12.99 7.89
CA GLY A 7 15.92 13.34 7.77
C GLY A 7 15.37 13.11 6.39
N ILE A 8 16.15 13.43 5.36
CA ILE A 8 15.73 13.23 3.98
C ILE A 8 15.57 11.74 3.67
N ALA A 9 16.58 10.96 4.05
CA ALA A 9 16.54 9.51 3.82
C ALA A 9 15.42 8.87 4.63
N ALA A 10 15.24 9.32 5.89
CA ALA A 10 14.18 8.80 6.74
C ALA A 10 12.80 9.15 6.16
N SER A 11 12.69 10.34 5.56
CA SER A 11 11.42 10.77 4.97
C SER A 11 10.97 9.85 3.85
N LYS A 12 11.89 9.47 2.95
CA LYS A 12 11.59 8.56 1.86
C LYS A 12 11.26 7.18 2.40
N SER A 13 12.05 6.73 3.35
CA SER A 13 11.85 5.44 3.98
C SER A 13 10.51 5.41 4.71
N ASP A 14 10.17 6.51 5.40
CA ASP A 14 8.90 6.60 6.11
C ASP A 14 7.72 6.55 5.16
N ALA A 15 7.81 7.23 4.03
CA ALA A 15 6.73 7.25 3.06
C ALA A 15 6.45 5.84 2.54
N LEU A 16 7.50 5.10 2.21
CA LEU A 16 7.35 3.74 1.73
C LEU A 16 6.86 2.82 2.84
N SER A 17 7.36 3.01 4.06
CA SER A 17 6.90 2.24 5.21
C SER A 17 5.43 2.47 5.49
N GLN A 18 4.97 3.70 5.36
CA GLN A 18 3.56 4.03 5.54
C GLN A 18 2.70 3.29 4.51
N TRP A 19 3.18 3.22 3.27
CA TRP A 19 2.45 2.47 2.24
C TRP A 19 2.30 1.02 2.64
N HIS A 20 3.36 0.41 3.15
CA HIS A 20 3.32 -0.99 3.57
C HIS A 20 2.44 -1.19 4.80
N LEU A 21 2.42 -0.22 5.70
CA LEU A 21 1.52 -0.29 6.85
C LEU A 21 0.06 -0.27 6.42
N ILE A 22 -0.25 0.61 5.45
CA ILE A 22 -1.61 0.67 4.92
C ILE A 22 -1.96 -0.64 4.22
N LEU A 23 -1.02 -1.19 3.46
CA LEU A 23 -1.21 -2.46 2.76
C LEU A 23 -1.61 -3.56 3.74
N ARG A 24 -0.97 -3.60 4.91
CA ARG A 24 -1.16 -4.66 5.88
C ARG A 24 -2.27 -4.39 6.89
N ASP A 25 -2.97 -3.28 6.74
CA ASP A 25 -4.07 -2.93 7.64
C ASP A 25 -5.30 -3.73 7.24
N GLU A 26 -5.40 -4.92 7.82
CA GLU A 26 -6.45 -5.86 7.45
C GLU A 26 -7.84 -5.34 7.81
N SER A 27 -7.95 -4.63 8.93
CA SER A 27 -9.24 -4.06 9.33
C SER A 27 -9.78 -3.10 8.28
N ALA A 28 -8.93 -2.17 7.81
CA ALA A 28 -9.33 -1.22 6.79
C ALA A 28 -9.61 -1.93 5.47
N LEU A 29 -8.78 -2.91 5.13
CA LEU A 29 -8.93 -3.67 3.90
C LEU A 29 -10.27 -4.39 3.86
N LEU A 30 -10.62 -5.09 4.92
CA LEU A 30 -11.85 -5.88 4.94
C LEU A 30 -13.08 -5.01 5.11
N ALA A 31 -12.95 -3.86 5.78
CA ALA A 31 -14.06 -2.94 5.93
C ALA A 31 -14.46 -2.29 4.60
N ARG A 32 -13.48 -1.88 3.82
CA ARG A 32 -13.72 -1.20 2.54
C ARG A 32 -12.65 -1.59 1.53
N PRO A 33 -12.76 -2.78 0.94
CA PRO A 33 -11.71 -3.27 0.06
C PRO A 33 -11.45 -2.35 -1.14
N GLY A 34 -12.50 -1.84 -1.76
CA GLY A 34 -12.33 -0.97 -2.92
C GLY A 34 -11.67 0.35 -2.57
N ALA A 35 -12.09 0.97 -1.47
CA ALA A 35 -11.50 2.22 -1.03
C ALA A 35 -10.04 2.02 -0.62
N HIS A 36 -9.74 0.92 0.06
CA HIS A 36 -8.39 0.57 0.48
C HIS A 36 -7.48 0.41 -0.74
N HIS A 37 -7.97 -0.33 -1.75
CA HIS A 37 -7.22 -0.55 -2.98
C HIS A 37 -6.93 0.77 -3.70
N LYS A 38 -7.96 1.61 -3.83
CA LYS A 38 -7.81 2.90 -4.50
C LYS A 38 -6.79 3.78 -3.79
N ALA A 39 -6.81 3.79 -2.45
CA ALA A 39 -5.86 4.58 -1.67
C ALA A 39 -4.44 4.08 -1.90
N LEU A 40 -4.24 2.77 -1.95
CA LEU A 40 -2.92 2.21 -2.20
C LEU A 40 -2.41 2.57 -3.59
N LEU A 41 -3.27 2.51 -4.60
CA LEU A 41 -2.87 2.86 -5.95
C LEU A 41 -2.48 4.33 -6.05
N LYS A 42 -3.30 5.21 -5.47
CA LYS A 42 -3.06 6.63 -5.51
C LYS A 42 -1.74 6.97 -4.83
N LEU A 43 -1.52 6.40 -3.65
CA LEU A 43 -0.30 6.68 -2.91
C LEU A 43 0.93 6.11 -3.62
N ALA A 44 0.83 4.93 -4.23
CA ALA A 44 1.93 4.36 -4.99
C ALA A 44 2.33 5.29 -6.13
N HIS A 45 1.36 5.84 -6.85
CA HIS A 45 1.66 6.77 -7.93
C HIS A 45 2.29 8.06 -7.41
N VAL A 46 1.85 8.54 -6.26
CA VAL A 46 2.47 9.72 -5.63
C VAL A 46 3.93 9.43 -5.30
N LEU A 47 4.21 8.24 -4.75
CA LEU A 47 5.58 7.85 -4.43
C LEU A 47 6.45 7.82 -5.68
N HIS A 48 5.89 7.36 -6.78
CA HIS A 48 6.62 7.31 -8.04
C HIS A 48 6.85 8.72 -8.59
N GLN A 49 5.83 9.57 -8.56
CA GLN A 49 5.96 10.94 -9.02
C GLN A 49 6.97 11.73 -8.20
N SER A 50 7.06 11.43 -6.92
CA SER A 50 8.01 12.07 -6.01
C SER A 50 9.39 11.44 -6.07
N GLN A 51 9.58 10.47 -6.95
CA GLN A 51 10.87 9.79 -7.15
C GLN A 51 11.34 9.03 -5.91
N VAL A 52 10.40 8.64 -5.06
CA VAL A 52 10.71 7.77 -3.92
C VAL A 52 10.96 6.35 -4.43
N ILE A 53 10.23 5.95 -5.47
CA ILE A 53 10.36 4.62 -6.07
C ILE A 53 10.50 4.78 -7.57
N ASP A 54 11.13 3.79 -8.22
CA ASP A 54 11.25 3.76 -9.68
C ASP A 54 10.06 3.00 -10.28
N ARG A 55 10.08 2.86 -11.60
CA ARG A 55 8.98 2.22 -12.32
C ARG A 55 8.79 0.77 -11.92
N ASP A 56 9.88 0.04 -11.79
CA ASP A 56 9.80 -1.37 -11.43
C ASP A 56 9.24 -1.53 -10.02
N HIS A 57 9.66 -0.66 -9.11
CA HIS A 57 9.15 -0.70 -7.75
C HIS A 57 7.66 -0.33 -7.73
N LEU A 58 7.27 0.66 -8.55
CA LEU A 58 5.86 1.01 -8.66
C LEU A 58 5.04 -0.20 -9.11
N SER A 59 5.52 -0.93 -10.11
CA SER A 59 4.84 -2.13 -10.60
C SER A 59 4.66 -3.14 -9.48
N ASP A 60 5.70 -3.33 -8.66
CA ASP A 60 5.63 -4.25 -7.53
C ASP A 60 4.57 -3.82 -6.52
N LEU A 61 4.50 -2.52 -6.22
CA LEU A 61 3.51 -2.03 -5.28
C LEU A 61 2.09 -2.21 -5.81
N LEU A 62 1.91 -1.99 -7.11
CA LEU A 62 0.59 -2.17 -7.72
C LEU A 62 0.15 -3.64 -7.65
N GLU A 63 1.09 -4.56 -7.85
CA GLU A 63 0.79 -5.98 -7.74
C GLU A 63 0.42 -6.36 -6.31
N LEU A 64 1.12 -5.80 -5.34
CA LEU A 64 0.80 -6.05 -3.94
C LEU A 64 -0.58 -5.53 -3.59
N ALA A 65 -0.93 -4.35 -4.11
CA ALA A 65 -2.25 -3.78 -3.86
C ALA A 65 -3.34 -4.66 -4.48
N ASP A 66 -3.11 -5.16 -5.69
CA ASP A 66 -4.06 -6.05 -6.35
C ASP A 66 -4.21 -7.35 -5.57
N GLY A 67 -3.12 -7.88 -5.04
CA GLY A 67 -3.16 -9.10 -4.23
C GLY A 67 -3.97 -8.90 -2.96
N ALA A 68 -3.83 -7.74 -2.31
CA ALA A 68 -4.59 -7.46 -1.12
C ALA A 68 -6.09 -7.38 -1.42
N LEU A 69 -6.44 -6.78 -2.55
CA LEU A 69 -7.84 -6.69 -2.96
C LEU A 69 -8.41 -8.09 -3.21
N ALA A 70 -7.65 -8.92 -3.90
CA ALA A 70 -8.08 -10.30 -4.19
C ALA A 70 -8.30 -11.07 -2.90
N TYR A 71 -7.38 -10.90 -1.95
CA TYR A 71 -7.50 -11.54 -0.65
C TYR A 71 -8.79 -11.11 0.06
N ALA A 72 -9.10 -9.81 0.02
CA ALA A 72 -10.28 -9.29 0.68
C ALA A 72 -11.56 -9.84 0.03
N VAL A 73 -11.59 -9.91 -1.30
CA VAL A 73 -12.75 -10.44 -2.01
C VAL A 73 -12.96 -11.89 -1.66
N GLU A 74 -11.90 -12.68 -1.62
CA GLU A 74 -12.00 -14.09 -1.26
C GLU A 74 -12.47 -14.27 0.17
N ALA A 75 -11.97 -13.43 1.08
CA ALA A 75 -12.38 -13.50 2.48
C ALA A 75 -13.86 -13.20 2.64
N MET A 76 -14.37 -12.26 1.87
CA MET A 76 -15.79 -11.94 1.91
C MET A 76 -16.64 -13.06 1.35
N LEU A 77 -16.16 -13.71 0.29
CA LEU A 77 -16.87 -14.85 -0.29
C LEU A 77 -16.90 -16.03 0.68
N ASP A 78 -15.80 -16.26 1.37
CA ASP A 78 -15.73 -17.34 2.36
C ASP A 78 -16.73 -17.11 3.49
N LEU A 79 -16.86 -15.86 3.94
CA LEU A 79 -17.83 -15.54 4.97
C LEU A 79 -19.25 -15.81 4.52
N GLU A 80 -19.55 -15.51 3.25
CA GLU A 80 -20.88 -15.78 2.71
C GLU A 80 -21.14 -17.28 2.55
N ASN A 81 -20.11 -18.01 2.16
CA ASN A 81 -20.25 -19.44 1.93
C ASN A 81 -20.31 -20.23 3.22
N ASP A 82 -19.90 -19.62 4.31
CA ASP A 82 -19.83 -20.32 5.60
C ASP A 82 -21.20 -20.55 6.21
N LYS A 83 -22.21 -20.03 5.58
CA LYS A 83 -23.58 -20.26 6.05
C LYS A 83 -24.13 -21.56 5.49
#